data_a0518036e1afadc0afd4076dedd0d9a3
#
_entry.id   a0518036e1afadc0afd4076dedd0d9a3
#
_cell.length_a   1.000
_cell.length_b   1.000
_cell.length_c   1.000
_cell.angle_alpha   90.00
_cell.angle_beta   90.00
_cell.angle_gamma   90.00
#
_symmetry.space_group_name_H-M   'P 1'
#
loop_
_entity.id
_entity.type
_entity.pdbx_description
1 polymer ?
#
loop_
_entity_poly.entity_id
_entity_poly.type
_entity_poly.pdbx_seq_one_letter_code
_entity_poly.pdbx_strand_id
1 'polypeptide(L)'
;MSELKNQISQFIDTNAKIYQDISLAIHAKPEVSDFEYFASQTLSEQLKKEGFEIELPAAGHRTGFAATYKSNKPGPTVVFLAEYDALAGLGHGCGHNVFGATSSLAGAALKSVVDQIGGEVRVYGTPGEEGGQNGSAKGSFVKKGYLKDVDFALCVHPGSGPEDGLSTRNYACAPVDIEFWGKPAHAAGCPQDGINALDAQILTYVAIGVLRQQLTDRIRIHGVIIDGGTAPNVIPEYTKAKYYIRAADIDTLHELYEKVENIVKGSALQTGCTSSMKLYQNLVENMVLTPSLDAIYEKYITELGNTVKHVEDVVMPGSSDVGNISQVVPTIQPHISITDVQIAGHSQDIVNASCSQKAMDAIVKGAKALAFTALELFENPEELAKVKEDHAWHVEHQKEN
;
A
#
# COMPACT_ATOMS: atom_id res chain seq x y z
N MET A 1 30.11 -8.31 -13.95
CA MET A 1 29.25 -7.21 -13.45
C MET A 1 29.80 -5.89 -13.99
N SER A 2 28.94 -4.93 -14.34
CA SER A 2 29.43 -3.58 -14.68
C SER A 2 30.13 -2.94 -13.48
N GLU A 3 30.99 -1.96 -13.71
CA GLU A 3 31.69 -1.25 -12.63
C GLU A 3 30.68 -0.58 -11.67
N LEU A 4 29.63 0.02 -12.20
CA LEU A 4 28.58 0.67 -11.42
C LEU A 4 27.78 -0.34 -10.55
N LYS A 5 27.47 -1.53 -11.09
CA LYS A 5 26.83 -2.61 -10.33
C LYS A 5 27.70 -3.06 -9.15
N ASN A 6 29.04 -3.09 -9.32
CA ASN A 6 29.96 -3.39 -8.23
C ASN A 6 29.98 -2.28 -7.19
N GLN A 7 29.98 -1.00 -7.60
CA GLN A 7 29.92 0.14 -6.67
C GLN A 7 28.63 0.13 -5.83
N ILE A 8 27.48 -0.12 -6.45
CA ILE A 8 26.18 -0.28 -5.77
C ILE A 8 26.25 -1.44 -4.76
N SER A 9 26.75 -2.61 -5.18
CA SER A 9 26.88 -3.77 -4.30
C SER A 9 27.79 -3.46 -3.09
N GLN A 10 28.92 -2.83 -3.33
CA GLN A 10 29.85 -2.43 -2.26
C GLN A 10 29.23 -1.42 -1.30
N PHE A 11 28.49 -0.43 -1.83
CA PHE A 11 27.75 0.52 -0.99
C PHE A 11 26.74 -0.19 -0.08
N ILE A 12 25.93 -1.11 -0.64
CA ILE A 12 24.95 -1.88 0.13
C ILE A 12 25.64 -2.72 1.20
N ASP A 13 26.68 -3.47 0.85
CA ASP A 13 27.38 -4.36 1.78
C ASP A 13 28.04 -3.56 2.92
N THR A 14 28.58 -2.37 2.63
CA THR A 14 29.20 -1.49 3.63
C THR A 14 28.15 -0.89 4.60
N ASN A 15 26.97 -0.54 4.09
CA ASN A 15 25.93 0.12 4.87
C ASN A 15 24.83 -0.83 5.38
N ALA A 16 24.88 -2.13 5.03
CA ALA A 16 23.89 -3.13 5.39
C ALA A 16 23.50 -3.08 6.87
N LYS A 17 24.51 -3.07 7.76
CA LYS A 17 24.30 -3.07 9.21
C LYS A 17 23.49 -1.87 9.69
N ILE A 18 23.67 -0.69 9.10
CA ILE A 18 22.96 0.53 9.48
C ILE A 18 21.46 0.34 9.21
N TYR A 19 21.09 -0.14 8.01
CA TYR A 19 19.69 -0.31 7.62
C TYR A 19 19.03 -1.51 8.30
N GLN A 20 19.79 -2.58 8.59
CA GLN A 20 19.33 -3.69 9.41
C GLN A 20 19.02 -3.23 10.85
N ASP A 21 19.88 -2.40 11.45
CA ASP A 21 19.65 -1.84 12.79
C ASP A 21 18.45 -0.88 12.81
N ILE A 22 18.25 -0.09 11.76
CA ILE A 22 17.04 0.74 11.58
C ILE A 22 15.78 -0.14 11.52
N SER A 23 15.81 -1.20 10.72
CA SER A 23 14.68 -2.16 10.64
C SER A 23 14.35 -2.76 11.99
N LEU A 24 15.37 -3.22 12.73
CA LEU A 24 15.18 -3.79 14.08
C LEU A 24 14.68 -2.75 15.09
N ALA A 25 15.14 -1.50 15.00
CA ALA A 25 14.67 -0.41 15.87
C ALA A 25 13.20 -0.05 15.59
N ILE A 26 12.79 -0.01 14.33
CA ILE A 26 11.38 0.18 13.92
C ILE A 26 10.54 -0.99 14.40
N HIS A 27 11.01 -2.24 14.20
CA HIS A 27 10.33 -3.44 14.69
C HIS A 27 10.11 -3.42 16.21
N ALA A 28 11.10 -2.99 16.97
CA ALA A 28 11.02 -2.90 18.43
C ALA A 28 10.09 -1.78 18.93
N LYS A 29 9.75 -0.84 18.07
CA LYS A 29 8.84 0.28 18.36
C LYS A 29 7.74 0.37 17.30
N PRO A 30 6.79 -0.58 17.27
CA PRO A 30 5.74 -0.59 16.27
C PRO A 30 4.81 0.61 16.43
N GLU A 31 4.59 1.33 15.36
CA GLU A 31 3.71 2.50 15.29
C GLU A 31 2.65 2.27 14.22
N VAL A 32 1.40 2.61 14.53
CA VAL A 32 0.27 2.40 13.61
C VAL A 32 0.09 3.58 12.66
N SER A 33 -0.68 3.36 11.61
CA SER A 33 -1.05 4.36 10.60
C SER A 33 -1.27 5.77 11.16
N ASP A 34 -0.64 6.77 10.52
CA ASP A 34 -0.65 8.21 10.85
C ASP A 34 0.02 8.57 12.21
N PHE A 35 0.69 7.59 12.85
CA PHE A 35 1.46 7.78 14.09
C PHE A 35 2.88 7.21 14.02
N GLU A 36 3.40 6.91 12.82
CA GLU A 36 4.71 6.31 12.57
C GLU A 36 5.86 7.35 12.68
N TYR A 37 5.84 8.16 13.73
CA TYR A 37 6.80 9.27 13.91
C TYR A 37 8.25 8.80 14.02
N PHE A 38 8.48 7.75 14.80
CA PHE A 38 9.83 7.21 14.99
C PHE A 38 10.37 6.58 13.71
N ALA A 39 9.56 5.75 13.04
CA ALA A 39 9.96 5.08 11.81
C ALA A 39 10.25 6.10 10.69
N SER A 40 9.33 7.04 10.47
CA SER A 40 9.46 8.10 9.48
C SER A 40 10.69 8.98 9.72
N GLN A 41 10.89 9.44 10.96
CA GLN A 41 12.05 10.25 11.32
C GLN A 41 13.35 9.48 11.14
N THR A 42 13.41 8.22 11.59
CA THR A 42 14.63 7.41 11.53
C THR A 42 15.08 7.17 10.09
N LEU A 43 14.15 6.80 9.20
CA LEU A 43 14.43 6.57 7.79
C LEU A 43 14.82 7.87 7.06
N SER A 44 14.05 8.93 7.26
CA SER A 44 14.32 10.22 6.60
C SER A 44 15.64 10.87 7.06
N GLU A 45 15.98 10.78 8.36
CA GLU A 45 17.27 11.27 8.88
C GLU A 45 18.44 10.47 8.33
N GLN A 46 18.30 9.14 8.15
CA GLN A 46 19.35 8.35 7.51
C GLN A 46 19.53 8.75 6.04
N LEU A 47 18.45 8.90 5.28
CA LEU A 47 18.51 9.37 3.88
C LEU A 47 19.11 10.77 3.77
N LYS A 48 18.84 11.66 4.75
CA LYS A 48 19.48 12.97 4.83
C LYS A 48 21.00 12.87 5.02
N LYS A 49 21.48 11.94 5.85
CA LYS A 49 22.93 11.66 6.01
C LYS A 49 23.55 11.15 4.71
N GLU A 50 22.78 10.38 3.91
CA GLU A 50 23.19 9.94 2.57
C GLU A 50 23.16 11.08 1.53
N GLY A 51 22.71 12.29 1.90
CA GLY A 51 22.72 13.48 1.05
C GLY A 51 21.44 13.74 0.27
N PHE A 52 20.32 13.12 0.63
CA PHE A 52 19.01 13.47 0.07
C PHE A 52 18.48 14.77 0.68
N GLU A 53 17.75 15.54 -0.14
CA GLU A 53 16.87 16.59 0.35
C GLU A 53 15.60 15.96 0.90
N ILE A 54 15.15 16.40 2.08
CA ILE A 54 14.02 15.78 2.79
C ILE A 54 12.88 16.78 2.91
N GLU A 55 11.71 16.38 2.41
CA GLU A 55 10.42 16.96 2.74
C GLU A 55 9.72 16.06 3.75
N LEU A 56 9.44 16.56 4.94
CA LEU A 56 8.67 15.90 6.01
C LEU A 56 7.97 16.99 6.83
N PRO A 57 6.61 17.02 6.91
CA PRO A 57 5.64 16.06 6.36
C PRO A 57 5.45 16.19 4.84
N ALA A 58 5.15 15.08 4.15
CA ALA A 58 4.91 15.04 2.71
C ALA A 58 3.49 14.55 2.38
N ALA A 59 3.00 14.92 1.20
CA ALA A 59 1.72 14.50 0.64
C ALA A 59 0.49 14.69 1.57
N GLY A 60 0.60 15.52 2.64
CA GLY A 60 -0.46 15.75 3.63
C GLY A 60 -0.55 14.69 4.72
N HIS A 61 0.44 13.84 4.83
CA HIS A 61 0.60 12.87 5.91
C HIS A 61 1.69 13.34 6.86
N ARG A 62 1.39 13.39 8.18
CA ARG A 62 2.30 13.86 9.23
C ARG A 62 3.60 13.08 9.29
N THR A 63 3.53 11.82 8.97
CA THR A 63 4.61 10.84 8.99
C THR A 63 5.08 10.43 7.59
N GLY A 64 4.48 11.00 6.53
CA GLY A 64 4.94 10.83 5.15
C GLY A 64 6.16 11.68 4.86
N PHE A 65 7.14 11.16 4.11
CA PHE A 65 8.30 11.93 3.67
C PHE A 65 8.59 11.73 2.18
N ALA A 66 9.22 12.75 1.57
CA ALA A 66 9.82 12.62 0.26
C ALA A 66 11.30 12.98 0.37
N ALA A 67 12.17 12.00 0.09
CA ALA A 67 13.60 12.17 -0.01
C ALA A 67 13.98 12.21 -1.49
N THR A 68 14.69 13.25 -1.92
CA THR A 68 15.03 13.49 -3.33
C THR A 68 16.52 13.76 -3.49
N TYR A 69 17.13 13.13 -4.49
CA TYR A 69 18.47 13.45 -4.95
C TYR A 69 18.50 13.54 -6.48
N LYS A 70 18.88 14.69 -6.99
CA LYS A 70 18.95 14.96 -8.42
C LYS A 70 20.38 15.17 -8.87
N SER A 71 20.81 14.40 -9.86
CA SER A 71 22.08 14.60 -10.57
C SER A 71 22.07 15.89 -11.41
N ASN A 72 23.25 16.45 -11.67
CA ASN A 72 23.39 17.55 -12.63
C ASN A 72 23.26 17.11 -14.10
N LYS A 73 23.16 15.81 -14.36
CA LYS A 73 23.00 15.24 -15.70
C LYS A 73 21.56 14.82 -15.93
N PRO A 74 21.01 14.99 -17.14
CA PRO A 74 19.67 14.47 -17.48
C PRO A 74 19.66 12.94 -17.41
N GLY A 75 18.51 12.37 -17.10
CA GLY A 75 18.29 10.93 -17.05
C GLY A 75 16.91 10.63 -16.46
N PRO A 76 16.57 9.35 -16.27
CA PRO A 76 15.30 8.92 -15.70
C PRO A 76 15.11 9.37 -14.24
N THR A 77 13.86 9.39 -13.80
CA THR A 77 13.46 9.60 -12.40
C THR A 77 12.85 8.31 -11.87
N VAL A 78 13.47 7.72 -10.85
CA VAL A 78 12.94 6.56 -10.12
C VAL A 78 12.48 6.94 -8.73
N VAL A 79 11.41 6.30 -8.26
CA VAL A 79 11.01 6.33 -6.85
C VAL A 79 11.06 4.95 -6.21
N PHE A 80 11.69 4.86 -5.04
CA PHE A 80 11.59 3.70 -4.16
C PHE A 80 10.52 4.00 -3.11
N LEU A 81 9.51 3.13 -3.01
CA LEU A 81 8.43 3.28 -2.04
C LEU A 81 8.83 2.61 -0.73
N ALA A 82 8.61 3.27 0.40
CA ALA A 82 9.00 2.78 1.72
C ALA A 82 7.80 2.78 2.66
N GLU A 83 7.34 1.59 3.06
CA GLU A 83 6.32 1.36 4.07
C GLU A 83 6.98 1.10 5.42
N TYR A 84 6.32 1.49 6.52
CA TYR A 84 6.88 1.33 7.88
C TYR A 84 5.82 1.31 8.98
N ASP A 85 4.54 1.28 8.65
CA ASP A 85 3.45 1.15 9.60
C ASP A 85 3.32 -0.28 10.15
N ALA A 86 2.71 -0.40 11.32
CA ALA A 86 2.46 -1.64 12.02
C ALA A 86 0.97 -1.87 12.26
N LEU A 87 0.58 -3.11 12.45
CA LEU A 87 -0.78 -3.51 12.81
C LEU A 87 -1.09 -3.21 14.27
N ALA A 88 -2.26 -2.61 14.52
CA ALA A 88 -2.70 -2.29 15.87
C ALA A 88 -2.82 -3.55 16.75
N GLY A 89 -2.15 -3.54 17.91
CA GLY A 89 -2.18 -4.63 18.88
C GLY A 89 -1.34 -5.87 18.50
N LEU A 90 -0.72 -5.88 17.32
CA LEU A 90 0.11 -7.00 16.85
C LEU A 90 1.58 -6.61 16.63
N GLY A 91 1.84 -5.44 16.06
CA GLY A 91 3.17 -5.02 15.64
C GLY A 91 3.41 -5.25 14.14
N HIS A 92 4.66 -5.45 13.73
CA HIS A 92 5.05 -5.60 12.32
C HIS A 92 4.65 -6.98 11.74
N GLY A 93 3.35 -7.29 11.79
CA GLY A 93 2.77 -8.52 11.26
C GLY A 93 2.67 -8.59 9.73
N CYS A 94 3.10 -7.54 9.02
CA CYS A 94 3.28 -7.50 7.56
C CYS A 94 4.74 -7.27 7.15
N GLY A 95 5.64 -7.01 8.13
CA GLY A 95 7.08 -6.86 7.87
C GLY A 95 7.49 -5.50 7.29
N HIS A 96 6.68 -4.46 7.44
CA HIS A 96 6.98 -3.13 6.87
C HIS A 96 8.28 -2.50 7.42
N ASN A 97 8.76 -2.93 8.59
CA ASN A 97 10.10 -2.56 9.06
C ASN A 97 11.22 -3.03 8.10
N VAL A 98 11.06 -4.20 7.48
CA VAL A 98 11.97 -4.73 6.45
C VAL A 98 11.77 -3.98 5.13
N PHE A 99 10.51 -3.75 4.74
CA PHE A 99 10.14 -3.03 3.53
C PHE A 99 10.78 -1.64 3.46
N GLY A 100 10.56 -0.80 4.49
CA GLY A 100 11.06 0.57 4.54
C GLY A 100 12.59 0.65 4.52
N ALA A 101 13.25 -0.24 5.26
CA ALA A 101 14.71 -0.33 5.29
C ALA A 101 15.29 -0.76 3.93
N THR A 102 14.66 -1.75 3.26
CA THR A 102 15.10 -2.25 1.95
C THR A 102 15.03 -1.17 0.88
N SER A 103 13.88 -0.50 0.77
CA SER A 103 13.65 0.56 -0.22
C SER A 103 14.58 1.77 0.02
N SER A 104 14.79 2.15 1.28
CA SER A 104 15.70 3.25 1.63
C SER A 104 17.15 2.92 1.30
N LEU A 105 17.60 1.69 1.57
CA LEU A 105 18.94 1.23 1.22
C LEU A 105 19.14 1.16 -0.30
N ALA A 106 18.13 0.68 -1.06
CA ALA A 106 18.18 0.64 -2.52
C ALA A 106 18.31 2.03 -3.13
N GLY A 107 17.51 2.99 -2.65
CA GLY A 107 17.58 4.39 -3.09
C GLY A 107 18.94 5.03 -2.79
N ALA A 108 19.48 4.85 -1.58
CA ALA A 108 20.79 5.35 -1.19
C ALA A 108 21.93 4.73 -2.04
N ALA A 109 21.81 3.44 -2.37
CA ALA A 109 22.78 2.74 -3.19
C ALA A 109 22.79 3.22 -4.64
N LEU A 110 21.63 3.38 -5.27
CA LEU A 110 21.54 3.94 -6.63
C LEU A 110 22.06 5.38 -6.67
N LYS A 111 21.72 6.18 -5.63
CA LYS A 111 22.21 7.56 -5.50
C LYS A 111 23.73 7.63 -5.52
N SER A 112 24.45 6.64 -4.99
CA SER A 112 25.91 6.63 -4.95
C SER A 112 26.58 6.64 -6.33
N VAL A 113 25.85 6.28 -7.39
CA VAL A 113 26.35 6.26 -8.76
C VAL A 113 25.60 7.20 -9.72
N VAL A 114 24.48 7.82 -9.29
CA VAL A 114 23.62 8.60 -10.17
C VAL A 114 24.30 9.82 -10.80
N ASP A 115 25.29 10.41 -10.15
CA ASP A 115 26.08 11.51 -10.73
C ASP A 115 26.97 11.07 -11.91
N GLN A 116 27.23 9.78 -12.05
CA GLN A 116 27.97 9.22 -13.16
C GLN A 116 27.07 9.01 -14.40
N ILE A 117 25.82 8.59 -14.17
CA ILE A 117 24.87 8.17 -15.23
C ILE A 117 23.79 9.21 -15.54
N GLY A 118 23.48 10.12 -14.60
CA GLY A 118 22.40 11.13 -14.73
C GLY A 118 21.09 10.64 -14.12
N GLY A 119 20.12 11.57 -14.02
CA GLY A 119 18.78 11.28 -13.53
C GLY A 119 18.52 11.70 -12.08
N GLU A 120 17.43 11.20 -11.53
CA GLU A 120 16.93 11.55 -10.20
C GLU A 120 16.50 10.32 -9.43
N VAL A 121 16.90 10.23 -8.17
CA VAL A 121 16.53 9.13 -7.25
C VAL A 121 15.66 9.70 -6.14
N ARG A 122 14.49 9.11 -5.94
CA ARG A 122 13.58 9.47 -4.86
C ARG A 122 13.29 8.27 -3.97
N VAL A 123 13.09 8.54 -2.68
CA VAL A 123 12.52 7.57 -1.73
C VAL A 123 11.32 8.22 -1.07
N TYR A 124 10.14 7.64 -1.28
CA TYR A 124 8.92 8.13 -0.64
C TYR A 124 8.54 7.25 0.53
N GLY A 125 8.52 7.84 1.72
CA GLY A 125 7.96 7.23 2.92
C GLY A 125 6.45 7.35 2.90
N THR A 126 5.78 6.23 2.74
CA THR A 126 4.35 6.13 2.50
C THR A 126 3.65 5.44 3.66
N PRO A 127 3.21 6.21 4.70
CA PRO A 127 2.59 5.67 5.91
C PRO A 127 1.21 5.10 5.65
N GLY A 128 0.75 4.25 6.57
CA GLY A 128 -0.64 3.82 6.66
C GLY A 128 -1.13 2.90 5.56
N GLU A 129 -0.30 1.97 5.07
CA GLU A 129 -0.71 0.95 4.11
C GLU A 129 -1.79 0.03 4.71
N GLU A 130 -1.62 -0.36 5.97
CA GLU A 130 -2.56 -1.22 6.73
C GLU A 130 -3.92 -0.53 7.02
N GLY A 131 -4.07 0.72 6.59
CA GLY A 131 -5.30 1.48 6.74
C GLY A 131 -5.39 2.25 8.06
N GLY A 132 -6.57 2.79 8.33
CA GLY A 132 -6.83 3.65 9.48
C GLY A 132 -7.25 5.07 9.08
N GLN A 133 -7.38 5.95 10.06
CA GLN A 133 -7.70 7.36 9.77
C GLN A 133 -6.57 7.97 8.94
N ASN A 134 -6.93 8.59 7.80
CA ASN A 134 -5.94 9.15 6.85
C ASN A 134 -4.93 8.11 6.31
N GLY A 135 -5.32 6.82 6.20
CA GLY A 135 -4.48 5.75 5.66
C GLY A 135 -4.34 5.78 4.14
N SER A 136 -3.52 4.86 3.62
CA SER A 136 -3.23 4.69 2.18
C SER A 136 -2.57 5.94 1.57
N ALA A 137 -1.41 6.31 2.10
CA ALA A 137 -0.72 7.53 1.73
C ALA A 137 -0.35 7.61 0.25
N LYS A 138 -0.07 6.48 -0.42
CA LYS A 138 0.34 6.45 -1.84
C LYS A 138 -0.71 7.09 -2.75
N GLY A 139 -2.00 6.91 -2.46
CA GLY A 139 -3.06 7.64 -3.14
C GLY A 139 -2.97 9.17 -2.98
N SER A 140 -2.48 9.67 -1.85
CA SER A 140 -2.23 11.10 -1.63
C SER A 140 -1.01 11.60 -2.41
N PHE A 141 0.07 10.81 -2.49
CA PHE A 141 1.24 11.14 -3.30
C PHE A 141 0.85 11.30 -4.79
N VAL A 142 0.03 10.39 -5.32
CA VAL A 142 -0.51 10.50 -6.69
C VAL A 142 -1.36 11.78 -6.84
N LYS A 143 -2.37 11.96 -5.99
CA LYS A 143 -3.31 13.11 -6.07
C LYS A 143 -2.61 14.46 -5.97
N LYS A 144 -1.52 14.55 -5.21
CA LYS A 144 -0.74 15.79 -5.04
C LYS A 144 0.36 15.97 -6.08
N GLY A 145 0.49 15.03 -7.02
CA GLY A 145 1.35 15.16 -8.18
C GLY A 145 2.81 14.81 -7.97
N TYR A 146 3.16 14.07 -6.91
CA TYR A 146 4.53 13.61 -6.66
C TYR A 146 5.03 12.61 -7.72
N LEU A 147 4.12 12.01 -8.49
CA LEU A 147 4.45 11.02 -9.53
C LEU A 147 4.49 11.58 -10.96
N LYS A 148 4.20 12.88 -11.18
CA LYS A 148 4.02 13.45 -12.53
C LYS A 148 5.25 13.36 -13.41
N ASP A 149 6.43 13.40 -12.84
CA ASP A 149 7.73 13.37 -13.50
C ASP A 149 8.56 12.11 -13.14
N VAL A 150 7.90 11.10 -12.58
CA VAL A 150 8.50 9.80 -12.27
C VAL A 150 8.36 8.88 -13.47
N ASP A 151 9.42 8.20 -13.83
CA ASP A 151 9.44 7.25 -14.95
C ASP A 151 9.00 5.84 -14.53
N PHE A 152 9.36 5.42 -13.32
CA PHE A 152 8.95 4.13 -12.73
C PHE A 152 9.14 4.11 -11.20
N ALA A 153 8.44 3.18 -10.55
CA ALA A 153 8.47 3.00 -9.10
C ALA A 153 8.83 1.57 -8.73
N LEU A 154 9.60 1.40 -7.66
CA LEU A 154 10.10 0.12 -7.19
C LEU A 154 9.88 -0.04 -5.69
N CYS A 155 9.46 -1.23 -5.28
CA CYS A 155 9.50 -1.68 -3.89
C CYS A 155 9.54 -3.21 -3.85
N VAL A 156 9.81 -3.78 -2.68
CA VAL A 156 9.75 -5.22 -2.44
C VAL A 156 9.11 -5.48 -1.07
N HIS A 157 8.10 -6.34 -1.04
CA HIS A 157 7.37 -6.68 0.17
C HIS A 157 7.94 -7.95 0.82
N PRO A 158 8.11 -7.99 2.15
CA PRO A 158 8.44 -9.25 2.84
C PRO A 158 7.37 -10.32 2.61
N GLY A 159 7.80 -11.52 2.28
CA GLY A 159 6.94 -12.67 2.03
C GLY A 159 7.29 -13.87 2.90
N SER A 160 6.44 -14.89 2.89
CA SER A 160 6.69 -16.15 3.60
C SER A 160 6.81 -17.31 2.62
N GLY A 161 7.52 -18.36 3.07
CA GLY A 161 7.81 -19.56 2.26
C GLY A 161 9.26 -19.60 1.79
N PRO A 162 9.66 -20.68 1.12
CA PRO A 162 11.05 -20.89 0.70
C PRO A 162 11.47 -20.07 -0.53
N GLU A 163 10.52 -19.57 -1.30
CA GLU A 163 10.74 -18.90 -2.58
C GLU A 163 10.21 -17.47 -2.54
N ASP A 164 10.82 -16.62 -3.35
CA ASP A 164 10.33 -15.26 -3.61
C ASP A 164 9.14 -15.30 -4.58
N GLY A 165 8.43 -14.19 -4.73
CA GLY A 165 7.35 -14.03 -5.70
C GLY A 165 7.52 -12.77 -6.53
N LEU A 166 6.94 -12.73 -7.71
CA LEU A 166 6.80 -11.51 -8.50
C LEU A 166 5.57 -10.71 -8.07
N SER A 167 5.38 -9.53 -8.65
CA SER A 167 4.20 -8.70 -8.41
C SER A 167 2.92 -9.48 -8.73
N THR A 168 1.90 -9.30 -7.91
CA THR A 168 0.59 -9.94 -8.12
C THR A 168 -0.52 -8.91 -8.19
N ARG A 169 -1.58 -9.22 -8.94
CA ARG A 169 -2.80 -8.40 -8.91
C ARG A 169 -3.49 -8.53 -7.55
N ASN A 170 -4.06 -7.43 -7.09
CA ASN A 170 -4.83 -7.35 -5.86
C ASN A 170 -6.13 -6.57 -6.08
N TYR A 171 -7.04 -6.63 -5.12
CA TYR A 171 -8.32 -5.95 -5.22
C TYR A 171 -8.20 -4.45 -4.95
N ALA A 172 -8.93 -3.65 -5.72
CA ALA A 172 -9.28 -2.30 -5.32
C ALA A 172 -10.21 -2.32 -4.10
N CYS A 173 -10.11 -1.32 -3.22
CA CYS A 173 -10.86 -1.25 -1.98
C CYS A 173 -11.31 0.18 -1.66
N ALA A 174 -12.60 0.35 -1.36
CA ALA A 174 -13.17 1.58 -0.83
C ALA A 174 -13.52 1.40 0.65
N PRO A 175 -12.73 1.96 1.56
CA PRO A 175 -13.00 2.00 3.00
C PRO A 175 -13.98 3.12 3.32
N VAL A 176 -15.21 2.78 3.74
CA VAL A 176 -16.26 3.77 3.95
C VAL A 176 -16.83 3.76 5.36
N ASP A 177 -17.11 4.96 5.86
CA ASP A 177 -18.02 5.21 6.99
C ASP A 177 -19.42 5.40 6.42
N ILE A 178 -20.41 4.69 6.99
CA ILE A 178 -21.84 4.87 6.73
C ILE A 178 -22.49 5.35 8.02
N GLU A 179 -23.07 6.51 7.98
CA GLU A 179 -23.68 7.16 9.15
C GLU A 179 -25.11 7.56 8.87
N PHE A 180 -25.99 7.40 9.88
CA PHE A 180 -27.36 7.84 9.86
C PHE A 180 -27.68 8.72 11.04
N TRP A 181 -28.46 9.77 10.82
CA TRP A 181 -28.99 10.66 11.83
C TRP A 181 -30.50 10.64 11.77
N GLY A 182 -31.10 10.35 12.91
CA GLY A 182 -32.54 10.31 13.16
C GLY A 182 -32.95 11.31 14.23
N LYS A 183 -33.94 10.90 15.05
CA LYS A 183 -34.46 11.71 16.17
C LYS A 183 -34.76 10.81 17.36
N PRO A 184 -34.26 11.14 18.57
CA PRO A 184 -34.49 10.31 19.75
C PRO A 184 -35.94 10.47 20.25
N ALA A 185 -36.45 9.41 20.85
CA ALA A 185 -37.73 9.43 21.57
C ALA A 185 -37.76 8.29 22.60
N HIS A 186 -38.70 8.35 23.54
CA HIS A 186 -38.92 7.25 24.48
C HIS A 186 -39.58 6.08 23.72
N ALA A 187 -38.85 4.97 23.58
CA ALA A 187 -39.24 3.85 22.70
C ALA A 187 -40.61 3.22 23.04
N ALA A 188 -41.04 3.27 24.30
CA ALA A 188 -42.36 2.76 24.73
C ALA A 188 -43.39 3.85 24.91
N GLY A 189 -42.98 5.07 25.29
CA GLY A 189 -43.92 6.14 25.67
C GLY A 189 -44.39 6.98 24.49
N CYS A 190 -43.52 7.31 23.57
CA CYS A 190 -43.83 8.17 22.40
C CYS A 190 -42.98 7.77 21.16
N PRO A 191 -43.01 6.49 20.71
CA PRO A 191 -42.19 6.04 19.62
C PRO A 191 -42.47 6.78 18.29
N GLN A 192 -43.70 7.26 18.08
CA GLN A 192 -44.11 8.02 16.91
C GLN A 192 -43.41 9.39 16.77
N ASP A 193 -42.79 9.90 17.81
CA ASP A 193 -42.07 11.17 17.81
C ASP A 193 -40.59 11.01 17.41
N GLY A 194 -40.12 9.73 17.31
CA GLY A 194 -38.75 9.37 16.97
C GLY A 194 -38.54 9.07 15.47
N ILE A 195 -37.28 9.10 15.07
CA ILE A 195 -36.79 8.60 13.79
C ILE A 195 -35.59 7.70 14.13
N ASN A 196 -35.73 6.41 13.83
CA ASN A 196 -34.76 5.41 14.29
C ASN A 196 -33.58 5.28 13.31
N ALA A 197 -32.41 5.78 13.69
CA ALA A 197 -31.20 5.65 12.89
C ALA A 197 -30.69 4.18 12.78
N LEU A 198 -30.99 3.34 13.80
CA LEU A 198 -30.62 1.94 13.76
C LEU A 198 -31.43 1.14 12.73
N ASP A 199 -32.70 1.46 12.53
CA ASP A 199 -33.51 0.82 11.50
C ASP A 199 -32.93 1.10 10.10
N ALA A 200 -32.46 2.33 9.83
CA ALA A 200 -31.79 2.67 8.58
C ALA A 200 -30.51 1.86 8.40
N GLN A 201 -29.72 1.69 9.46
CA GLN A 201 -28.48 0.91 9.43
C GLN A 201 -28.75 -0.58 9.17
N ILE A 202 -29.79 -1.15 9.79
CA ILE A 202 -30.21 -2.55 9.60
C ILE A 202 -30.73 -2.77 8.17
N LEU A 203 -31.56 -1.87 7.65
CA LEU A 203 -32.04 -1.93 6.27
C LEU A 203 -30.88 -1.89 5.28
N THR A 204 -29.89 -1.04 5.50
CA THR A 204 -28.66 -0.98 4.68
C THR A 204 -27.91 -2.31 4.72
N TYR A 205 -27.74 -2.91 5.90
CA TYR A 205 -27.05 -4.19 6.06
C TYR A 205 -27.75 -5.33 5.32
N VAL A 206 -29.08 -5.39 5.42
CA VAL A 206 -29.91 -6.37 4.70
C VAL A 206 -29.88 -6.13 3.20
N ALA A 207 -30.01 -4.88 2.74
CA ALA A 207 -30.00 -4.54 1.31
C ALA A 207 -28.65 -4.85 0.64
N ILE A 208 -27.54 -4.63 1.34
CA ILE A 208 -26.20 -5.09 0.89
C ILE A 208 -26.18 -6.63 0.78
N GLY A 209 -26.81 -7.35 1.73
CA GLY A 209 -26.96 -8.80 1.67
C GLY A 209 -27.74 -9.27 0.44
N VAL A 210 -28.81 -8.57 0.08
CA VAL A 210 -29.61 -8.81 -1.13
C VAL A 210 -28.82 -8.50 -2.40
N LEU A 211 -28.07 -7.38 -2.43
CA LEU A 211 -27.22 -7.01 -3.56
C LEU A 211 -26.21 -8.10 -3.91
N ARG A 212 -25.62 -8.77 -2.91
CA ARG A 212 -24.58 -9.80 -3.12
C ARG A 212 -25.00 -10.90 -4.09
N GLN A 213 -26.29 -11.23 -4.20
CA GLN A 213 -26.80 -12.25 -5.13
C GLN A 213 -26.53 -11.91 -6.61
N GLN A 214 -26.43 -10.63 -6.96
CA GLN A 214 -26.23 -10.15 -8.32
C GLN A 214 -24.79 -9.69 -8.58
N LEU A 215 -23.86 -9.98 -7.65
CA LEU A 215 -22.46 -9.63 -7.80
C LEU A 215 -21.64 -10.83 -8.28
N THR A 216 -20.55 -10.55 -9.00
CA THR A 216 -19.58 -11.57 -9.45
C THR A 216 -18.73 -12.08 -8.30
N ASP A 217 -18.03 -13.20 -8.49
CA ASP A 217 -17.18 -13.83 -7.47
C ASP A 217 -15.98 -12.96 -7.05
N ARG A 218 -15.57 -12.01 -7.88
CA ARG A 218 -14.45 -11.09 -7.64
C ARG A 218 -14.85 -9.82 -6.88
N ILE A 219 -15.98 -9.83 -6.18
CA ILE A 219 -16.46 -8.69 -5.37
C ILE A 219 -16.64 -9.14 -3.92
N ARG A 220 -16.27 -8.26 -2.97
CA ARG A 220 -16.50 -8.47 -1.54
C ARG A 220 -17.00 -7.19 -0.89
N ILE A 221 -18.07 -7.30 -0.11
CA ILE A 221 -18.58 -6.21 0.74
C ILE A 221 -18.71 -6.76 2.15
N HIS A 222 -17.97 -6.22 3.08
CA HIS A 222 -18.01 -6.63 4.48
C HIS A 222 -17.85 -5.42 5.39
N GLY A 223 -18.44 -5.48 6.58
CA GLY A 223 -18.42 -4.34 7.49
C GLY A 223 -18.93 -4.71 8.88
N VAL A 224 -18.88 -3.74 9.76
CA VAL A 224 -19.28 -3.84 11.16
C VAL A 224 -20.01 -2.57 11.58
N ILE A 225 -21.04 -2.72 12.41
CA ILE A 225 -21.70 -1.59 13.08
C ILE A 225 -20.84 -1.18 14.27
N ILE A 226 -20.35 0.08 14.27
CA ILE A 226 -19.49 0.64 15.30
C ILE A 226 -20.33 1.29 16.41
N ASP A 227 -21.44 1.96 16.03
CA ASP A 227 -22.38 2.57 16.94
C ASP A 227 -23.81 2.21 16.51
N GLY A 228 -24.58 1.61 17.40
CA GLY A 228 -25.95 1.19 17.18
C GLY A 228 -26.94 1.79 18.17
N GLY A 229 -26.54 2.81 18.96
CA GLY A 229 -27.31 3.42 20.01
C GLY A 229 -26.87 3.00 21.42
N THR A 230 -27.50 3.57 22.45
CA THR A 230 -27.01 3.53 23.83
C THR A 230 -27.87 2.72 24.81
N ALA A 231 -29.20 2.69 24.61
CA ALA A 231 -30.13 2.03 25.54
C ALA A 231 -31.38 1.54 24.81
N PRO A 232 -31.99 0.40 25.19
CA PRO A 232 -33.13 -0.19 24.50
C PRO A 232 -34.43 0.60 24.63
N ASN A 233 -34.54 1.49 25.62
CA ASN A 233 -35.69 2.36 25.86
C ASN A 233 -35.56 3.75 25.18
N VAL A 234 -34.51 3.99 24.41
CA VAL A 234 -34.28 5.24 23.67
C VAL A 234 -34.12 4.89 22.20
N ILE A 235 -34.95 5.50 21.32
CA ILE A 235 -34.79 5.38 19.87
C ILE A 235 -33.44 6.01 19.47
N PRO A 236 -32.54 5.27 18.80
CA PRO A 236 -31.22 5.78 18.41
C PRO A 236 -31.33 6.97 17.43
N GLU A 237 -30.75 8.09 17.79
CA GLU A 237 -30.66 9.29 16.95
C GLU A 237 -29.45 9.28 16.01
N TYR A 238 -28.49 8.42 16.27
CA TYR A 238 -27.25 8.28 15.47
C TYR A 238 -26.81 6.83 15.43
N THR A 239 -26.30 6.42 14.25
CA THR A 239 -25.58 5.16 14.07
C THR A 239 -24.44 5.31 13.11
N LYS A 240 -23.43 4.46 13.28
CA LYS A 240 -22.23 4.40 12.42
C LYS A 240 -21.85 2.96 12.13
N ALA A 241 -21.53 2.71 10.87
CA ALA A 241 -20.90 1.45 10.43
C ALA A 241 -19.66 1.74 9.58
N LYS A 242 -18.72 0.80 9.60
CA LYS A 242 -17.55 0.80 8.71
C LYS A 242 -17.65 -0.37 7.74
N TYR A 243 -17.36 -0.12 6.47
CA TYR A 243 -17.36 -1.13 5.44
C TYR A 243 -16.09 -1.06 4.58
N TYR A 244 -15.65 -2.22 4.11
CA TYR A 244 -14.80 -2.36 2.94
C TYR A 244 -15.64 -2.85 1.77
N ILE A 245 -15.60 -2.10 0.68
CA ILE A 245 -16.17 -2.46 -0.61
C ILE A 245 -14.98 -2.80 -1.51
N ARG A 246 -14.90 -4.03 -2.01
CA ARG A 246 -13.76 -4.52 -2.78
C ARG A 246 -14.21 -5.07 -4.13
N ALA A 247 -13.44 -4.76 -5.18
CA ALA A 247 -13.62 -5.30 -6.52
C ALA A 247 -12.25 -5.61 -7.15
N ALA A 248 -12.23 -6.45 -8.19
CA ALA A 248 -11.00 -6.85 -8.86
C ALA A 248 -10.32 -5.68 -9.58
N ASP A 249 -11.07 -4.67 -10.01
CA ASP A 249 -10.60 -3.49 -10.71
C ASP A 249 -11.31 -2.22 -10.23
N ILE A 250 -10.68 -1.07 -10.51
CA ILE A 250 -11.14 0.24 -10.03
C ILE A 250 -12.48 0.67 -10.64
N ASP A 251 -12.73 0.35 -11.89
CA ASP A 251 -13.98 0.72 -12.56
C ASP A 251 -15.16 -0.03 -11.96
N THR A 252 -15.01 -1.35 -11.77
CA THR A 252 -16.00 -2.19 -11.08
C THR A 252 -16.23 -1.69 -9.64
N LEU A 253 -15.16 -1.23 -8.96
CA LEU A 253 -15.27 -0.66 -7.63
C LEU A 253 -16.12 0.62 -7.63
N HIS A 254 -15.94 1.52 -8.60
CA HIS A 254 -16.73 2.74 -8.71
C HIS A 254 -18.23 2.42 -8.93
N GLU A 255 -18.56 1.49 -9.84
CA GLU A 255 -19.93 1.06 -10.06
C GLU A 255 -20.55 0.46 -8.78
N LEU A 256 -19.77 -0.31 -8.05
CA LEU A 256 -20.23 -0.93 -6.81
C LEU A 256 -20.41 0.10 -5.69
N TYR A 257 -19.52 1.09 -5.61
CA TYR A 257 -19.62 2.19 -4.66
C TYR A 257 -20.94 2.95 -4.84
N GLU A 258 -21.31 3.27 -6.08
CA GLU A 258 -22.58 3.94 -6.40
C GLU A 258 -23.79 3.09 -6.01
N LYS A 259 -23.76 1.77 -6.25
CA LYS A 259 -24.84 0.86 -5.82
C LYS A 259 -25.03 0.85 -4.32
N VAL A 260 -23.92 0.82 -3.55
CA VAL A 260 -23.99 0.87 -2.08
C VAL A 260 -24.46 2.24 -1.60
N GLU A 261 -23.99 3.32 -2.21
CA GLU A 261 -24.47 4.68 -1.89
C GLU A 261 -25.97 4.84 -2.12
N ASN A 262 -26.50 4.26 -3.19
CA ASN A 262 -27.94 4.26 -3.48
C ASN A 262 -28.73 3.44 -2.43
N ILE A 263 -28.19 2.32 -1.94
CA ILE A 263 -28.76 1.56 -0.82
C ILE A 263 -28.84 2.44 0.44
N VAL A 264 -27.76 3.14 0.78
CA VAL A 264 -27.69 4.02 1.95
C VAL A 264 -28.75 5.13 1.83
N LYS A 265 -28.84 5.80 0.68
CA LYS A 265 -29.86 6.83 0.40
C LYS A 265 -31.29 6.26 0.49
N GLY A 266 -31.51 5.06 -0.07
CA GLY A 266 -32.80 4.36 -0.01
C GLY A 266 -33.22 4.01 1.43
N SER A 267 -32.30 3.55 2.26
CA SER A 267 -32.53 3.22 3.66
C SER A 267 -32.88 4.48 4.48
N ALA A 268 -32.17 5.58 4.22
CA ALA A 268 -32.49 6.86 4.83
C ALA A 268 -33.88 7.36 4.46
N LEU A 269 -34.25 7.27 3.19
CA LEU A 269 -35.58 7.67 2.70
C LEU A 269 -36.71 6.85 3.35
N GLN A 270 -36.53 5.52 3.49
CA GLN A 270 -37.52 4.62 4.09
C GLN A 270 -37.78 4.92 5.56
N THR A 271 -36.78 5.40 6.30
CA THR A 271 -36.84 5.62 7.75
C THR A 271 -37.07 7.09 8.14
N GLY A 272 -36.90 8.01 7.18
CA GLY A 272 -36.94 9.45 7.44
C GLY A 272 -35.64 10.00 8.02
N CYS A 273 -34.56 9.20 8.05
CA CYS A 273 -33.21 9.62 8.47
C CYS A 273 -32.53 10.49 7.42
N THR A 274 -31.50 11.23 7.86
CA THR A 274 -30.43 11.69 6.94
C THR A 274 -29.26 10.73 6.99
N SER A 275 -28.46 10.70 5.91
CA SER A 275 -27.34 9.76 5.79
C SER A 275 -26.09 10.40 5.22
N SER A 276 -24.94 9.78 5.52
CA SER A 276 -23.66 10.07 4.90
C SER A 276 -22.94 8.75 4.59
N MET A 277 -22.33 8.66 3.41
CA MET A 277 -21.35 7.63 3.09
C MET A 277 -20.09 8.33 2.61
N LYS A 278 -18.95 8.09 3.27
CA LYS A 278 -17.68 8.78 2.99
C LYS A 278 -16.51 7.85 3.16
N LEU A 279 -15.51 8.02 2.31
CA LEU A 279 -14.21 7.40 2.54
C LEU A 279 -13.57 7.97 3.82
N TYR A 280 -13.08 7.10 4.71
CA TYR A 280 -12.36 7.52 5.92
C TYR A 280 -10.82 7.46 5.74
N GLN A 281 -10.35 6.88 4.65
CA GLN A 281 -8.99 6.91 4.14
C GLN A 281 -9.02 7.00 2.60
N ASN A 282 -7.86 7.10 1.95
CA ASN A 282 -7.82 7.05 0.50
C ASN A 282 -8.40 5.73 -0.03
N LEU A 283 -9.05 5.80 -1.18
CA LEU A 283 -9.40 4.62 -1.95
C LEU A 283 -8.11 3.93 -2.38
N VAL A 284 -8.06 2.61 -2.22
CA VAL A 284 -6.97 1.76 -2.70
C VAL A 284 -7.34 1.24 -4.09
N GLU A 285 -6.49 1.49 -5.07
CA GLU A 285 -6.70 1.02 -6.44
C GLU A 285 -6.04 -0.36 -6.63
N ASN A 286 -6.52 -1.15 -7.58
CA ASN A 286 -5.92 -2.44 -7.90
C ASN A 286 -4.53 -2.27 -8.51
N MET A 287 -3.65 -3.25 -8.28
CA MET A 287 -2.33 -3.29 -8.90
C MET A 287 -2.45 -3.51 -10.42
N VAL A 288 -1.82 -2.64 -11.19
CA VAL A 288 -1.53 -2.83 -12.62
C VAL A 288 -0.15 -3.44 -12.74
N LEU A 289 -0.06 -4.63 -13.33
CA LEU A 289 1.22 -5.31 -13.51
C LEU A 289 2.04 -4.67 -14.64
N THR A 290 3.34 -4.75 -14.52
CA THR A 290 4.31 -4.41 -15.57
C THR A 290 5.28 -5.59 -15.71
N PRO A 291 4.88 -6.66 -16.41
CA PRO A 291 5.65 -7.91 -16.49
C PRO A 291 7.09 -7.73 -17.01
N SER A 292 7.32 -6.80 -17.91
CA SER A 292 8.66 -6.47 -18.40
C SER A 292 9.57 -5.91 -17.29
N LEU A 293 9.02 -5.14 -16.34
CA LEU A 293 9.78 -4.62 -15.21
C LEU A 293 10.02 -5.70 -14.14
N ASP A 294 9.01 -6.56 -13.88
CA ASP A 294 9.16 -7.72 -13.02
C ASP A 294 10.26 -8.69 -13.55
N ALA A 295 10.35 -8.89 -14.85
CA ALA A 295 11.37 -9.74 -15.47
C ALA A 295 12.80 -9.22 -15.24
N ILE A 296 13.00 -7.89 -15.22
CA ILE A 296 14.29 -7.29 -14.87
C ILE A 296 14.63 -7.54 -13.41
N TYR A 297 13.65 -7.36 -12.51
CA TYR A 297 13.84 -7.66 -11.09
C TYR A 297 14.15 -9.14 -10.85
N GLU A 298 13.41 -10.05 -11.50
CA GLU A 298 13.61 -11.50 -11.40
C GLU A 298 15.02 -11.91 -11.82
N LYS A 299 15.52 -11.37 -12.94
CA LYS A 299 16.90 -11.59 -13.37
C LYS A 299 17.89 -11.29 -12.25
N TYR A 300 17.75 -10.18 -11.58
CA TYR A 300 18.72 -9.76 -10.56
C TYR A 300 18.57 -10.50 -9.23
N ILE A 301 17.35 -10.76 -8.78
CA ILE A 301 17.16 -11.52 -7.53
C ILE A 301 17.61 -12.98 -7.69
N THR A 302 17.46 -13.55 -8.88
CA THR A 302 17.96 -14.89 -9.22
C THR A 302 19.49 -14.91 -9.30
N GLU A 303 20.13 -13.90 -9.89
CA GLU A 303 21.60 -13.75 -9.87
C GLU A 303 22.16 -13.67 -8.43
N LEU A 304 21.38 -13.18 -7.47
CA LEU A 304 21.72 -13.11 -6.04
C LEU A 304 21.46 -14.43 -5.29
N GLY A 305 21.02 -15.48 -6.01
CA GLY A 305 20.85 -16.84 -5.50
C GLY A 305 19.48 -17.14 -4.88
N ASN A 306 18.48 -16.29 -5.11
CA ASN A 306 17.10 -16.56 -4.69
C ASN A 306 16.39 -17.36 -5.79
N THR A 307 15.38 -18.15 -5.41
CA THR A 307 14.46 -18.81 -6.32
C THR A 307 13.14 -18.05 -6.33
N VAL A 308 12.56 -17.90 -7.53
CA VAL A 308 11.31 -17.18 -7.73
C VAL A 308 10.22 -18.18 -8.10
N LYS A 309 9.12 -18.14 -7.38
CA LYS A 309 7.92 -18.92 -7.69
C LYS A 309 7.06 -18.15 -8.69
N HIS A 310 6.84 -18.75 -9.86
CA HIS A 310 5.83 -18.27 -10.78
C HIS A 310 4.46 -18.80 -10.37
N VAL A 311 3.51 -17.91 -10.15
CA VAL A 311 2.10 -18.26 -9.94
C VAL A 311 1.33 -17.90 -11.20
N GLU A 312 0.35 -18.73 -11.57
CA GLU A 312 -0.62 -18.34 -12.59
C GLU A 312 -1.30 -17.04 -12.17
N ASP A 313 -1.83 -16.32 -13.16
CA ASP A 313 -2.41 -14.99 -12.99
C ASP A 313 -3.65 -15.02 -12.07
N VAL A 314 -3.40 -14.93 -10.78
CA VAL A 314 -4.43 -14.95 -9.73
C VAL A 314 -4.53 -13.56 -9.12
N VAL A 315 -5.73 -13.01 -9.06
CA VAL A 315 -6.00 -11.79 -8.30
C VAL A 315 -6.05 -12.14 -6.81
N MET A 316 -5.07 -11.65 -6.04
CA MET A 316 -5.03 -11.86 -4.60
C MET A 316 -6.16 -11.05 -3.92
N PRO A 317 -6.88 -11.65 -2.94
CA PRO A 317 -8.03 -10.99 -2.30
C PRO A 317 -7.64 -9.84 -1.36
N GLY A 318 -6.35 -9.64 -1.08
CA GLY A 318 -5.80 -8.49 -0.38
C GLY A 318 -5.88 -7.21 -1.22
N SER A 319 -5.45 -6.11 -0.64
CA SER A 319 -5.29 -4.82 -1.31
C SER A 319 -4.00 -4.18 -0.82
N SER A 320 -3.29 -3.47 -1.70
CA SER A 320 -2.15 -2.65 -1.34
C SER A 320 -2.26 -1.32 -2.08
N ASP A 321 -1.99 -0.22 -1.39
CA ASP A 321 -2.05 1.11 -2.00
C ASP A 321 -0.87 1.40 -2.96
N VAL A 322 0.06 0.45 -3.15
CA VAL A 322 0.99 0.42 -4.28
C VAL A 322 0.22 0.38 -5.60
N GLY A 323 -0.98 -0.20 -5.60
CA GLY A 323 -1.92 -0.12 -6.72
C GLY A 323 -2.14 1.31 -7.21
N ASN A 324 -2.32 2.28 -6.31
CA ASN A 324 -2.51 3.68 -6.70
C ASN A 324 -1.31 4.26 -7.49
N ILE A 325 -0.09 3.84 -7.17
CA ILE A 325 1.11 4.24 -7.91
C ILE A 325 1.14 3.54 -9.27
N SER A 326 0.83 2.24 -9.30
CA SER A 326 0.84 1.43 -10.53
C SER A 326 -0.19 1.88 -11.58
N GLN A 327 -1.23 2.61 -11.19
CA GLN A 327 -2.17 3.21 -12.14
C GLN A 327 -1.55 4.35 -12.96
N VAL A 328 -0.46 4.95 -12.50
CA VAL A 328 0.09 6.17 -13.10
C VAL A 328 1.53 6.02 -13.62
N VAL A 329 2.31 5.10 -13.07
CA VAL A 329 3.68 4.81 -13.52
C VAL A 329 3.98 3.31 -13.45
N PRO A 330 4.87 2.77 -14.31
CA PRO A 330 5.34 1.39 -14.21
C PRO A 330 5.82 1.08 -12.80
N THR A 331 5.25 0.07 -12.16
CA THR A 331 5.51 -0.21 -10.73
C THR A 331 5.59 -1.71 -10.49
N ILE A 332 6.53 -2.15 -9.65
CA ILE A 332 6.59 -3.52 -9.14
C ILE A 332 6.54 -3.56 -7.62
N GLN A 333 5.92 -4.62 -7.10
CA GLN A 333 5.91 -5.01 -5.69
C GLN A 333 6.10 -6.53 -5.59
N PRO A 334 7.26 -7.07 -5.97
CA PRO A 334 7.57 -8.47 -5.73
C PRO A 334 7.65 -8.78 -4.23
N HIS A 335 7.66 -10.07 -3.89
CA HIS A 335 7.77 -10.55 -2.52
C HIS A 335 9.13 -11.21 -2.31
N ILE A 336 9.85 -10.80 -1.26
CA ILE A 336 11.11 -11.41 -0.84
C ILE A 336 10.89 -12.27 0.41
N SER A 337 11.34 -13.51 0.37
CA SER A 337 11.13 -14.47 1.46
C SER A 337 11.93 -14.09 2.72
N ILE A 338 11.23 -14.02 3.86
CA ILE A 338 11.82 -13.86 5.19
C ILE A 338 11.67 -15.11 6.07
N THR A 339 11.10 -16.20 5.53
CA THR A 339 10.95 -17.50 6.24
C THR A 339 11.19 -18.65 5.27
N ASP A 340 11.49 -19.86 5.82
CA ASP A 340 11.64 -21.07 4.99
C ASP A 340 10.34 -21.85 4.85
N VAL A 341 9.31 -21.46 5.57
CA VAL A 341 7.98 -22.09 5.56
C VAL A 341 6.89 -21.07 5.33
N GLN A 342 5.81 -21.51 4.70
CA GLN A 342 4.63 -20.67 4.52
C GLN A 342 3.97 -20.44 5.87
N ILE A 343 3.77 -19.18 6.25
CA ILE A 343 3.08 -18.77 7.48
C ILE A 343 1.97 -17.76 7.12
N ALA A 344 0.98 -17.67 7.99
CA ALA A 344 -0.14 -16.76 7.77
C ALA A 344 0.32 -15.31 7.91
N GLY A 345 -0.08 -14.44 6.99
CA GLY A 345 0.06 -12.99 7.13
C GLY A 345 -0.72 -12.48 8.36
N HIS A 346 -0.36 -11.29 8.84
CA HIS A 346 -0.98 -10.64 10.01
C HIS A 346 -0.98 -11.54 11.24
N SER A 347 0.12 -12.27 11.48
CA SER A 347 0.28 -13.19 12.60
C SER A 347 1.52 -12.85 13.44
N GLN A 348 1.57 -13.39 14.66
CA GLN A 348 2.76 -13.29 15.51
C GLN A 348 3.99 -13.95 14.87
N ASP A 349 3.78 -14.96 14.01
CA ASP A 349 4.87 -15.63 13.31
C ASP A 349 5.56 -14.70 12.31
N ILE A 350 4.80 -13.85 11.58
CA ILE A 350 5.39 -12.80 10.73
C ILE A 350 6.11 -11.76 11.57
N VAL A 351 5.54 -11.32 12.70
CA VAL A 351 6.23 -10.40 13.62
C VAL A 351 7.59 -10.94 14.02
N ASN A 352 7.64 -12.23 14.42
CA ASN A 352 8.88 -12.89 14.81
C ASN A 352 9.85 -13.04 13.62
N ALA A 353 9.33 -13.34 12.42
CA ALA A 353 10.13 -13.49 11.21
C ALA A 353 10.74 -12.14 10.77
N SER A 354 10.03 -11.03 10.93
CA SER A 354 10.45 -9.68 10.50
C SER A 354 11.67 -9.12 11.24
N CYS A 355 12.10 -9.75 12.33
CA CYS A 355 13.36 -9.42 13.03
C CYS A 355 14.39 -10.58 13.00
N SER A 356 14.15 -11.61 12.19
CA SER A 356 15.06 -12.75 12.04
C SER A 356 16.31 -12.40 11.22
N GLN A 357 17.34 -13.23 11.29
CA GLN A 357 18.53 -13.08 10.44
C GLN A 357 18.17 -13.16 8.96
N LYS A 358 17.24 -14.05 8.58
CA LYS A 358 16.77 -14.18 7.20
C LYS A 358 16.12 -12.88 6.69
N ALA A 359 15.34 -12.20 7.54
CA ALA A 359 14.76 -10.89 7.20
C ALA A 359 15.87 -9.82 7.04
N MET A 360 16.90 -9.85 7.87
CA MET A 360 18.06 -8.95 7.73
C MET A 360 18.85 -9.22 6.45
N ASP A 361 19.00 -10.48 6.04
CA ASP A 361 19.64 -10.87 4.77
C ASP A 361 18.75 -10.46 3.56
N ALA A 362 17.43 -10.55 3.71
CA ALA A 362 16.46 -10.14 2.70
C ALA A 362 16.54 -8.62 2.42
N ILE A 363 16.80 -7.77 3.43
CA ILE A 363 17.04 -6.33 3.22
C ILE A 363 18.18 -6.12 2.23
N VAL A 364 19.30 -6.82 2.41
CA VAL A 364 20.50 -6.67 1.57
C VAL A 364 20.23 -7.15 0.15
N LYS A 365 19.65 -8.34 -0.01
CA LYS A 365 19.34 -8.92 -1.33
C LYS A 365 18.28 -8.11 -2.07
N GLY A 366 17.19 -7.76 -1.39
CA GLY A 366 16.13 -6.93 -1.96
C GLY A 366 16.63 -5.56 -2.41
N ALA A 367 17.45 -4.90 -1.58
CA ALA A 367 18.04 -3.62 -1.96
C ALA A 367 18.96 -3.74 -3.18
N LYS A 368 19.77 -4.80 -3.28
CA LYS A 368 20.60 -5.07 -4.47
C LYS A 368 19.74 -5.29 -5.72
N ALA A 369 18.71 -6.14 -5.63
CA ALA A 369 17.83 -6.43 -6.76
C ALA A 369 17.11 -5.17 -7.26
N LEU A 370 16.53 -4.37 -6.36
CA LEU A 370 15.86 -3.11 -6.71
C LEU A 370 16.84 -2.10 -7.33
N ALA A 371 18.01 -1.89 -6.72
CA ALA A 371 19.00 -0.94 -7.23
C ALA A 371 19.59 -1.37 -8.58
N PHE A 372 19.78 -2.67 -8.82
CA PHE A 372 20.25 -3.18 -10.11
C PHE A 372 19.17 -3.07 -11.19
N THR A 373 17.90 -3.31 -10.85
CA THR A 373 16.75 -3.09 -11.74
C THR A 373 16.70 -1.62 -12.18
N ALA A 374 16.83 -0.69 -11.23
CA ALA A 374 16.86 0.74 -11.55
C ALA A 374 18.08 1.11 -12.39
N LEU A 375 19.28 0.60 -12.07
CA LEU A 375 20.50 0.86 -12.84
C LEU A 375 20.34 0.41 -14.30
N GLU A 376 19.76 -0.77 -14.56
CA GLU A 376 19.54 -1.27 -15.92
C GLU A 376 18.68 -0.30 -16.74
N LEU A 377 17.61 0.23 -16.16
CA LEU A 377 16.74 1.20 -16.84
C LEU A 377 17.36 2.58 -16.99
N PHE A 378 18.27 2.98 -16.10
CA PHE A 378 19.04 4.22 -16.26
C PHE A 378 20.09 4.12 -17.36
N GLU A 379 20.71 2.95 -17.55
CA GLU A 379 21.71 2.72 -18.59
C GLU A 379 21.10 2.39 -19.96
N ASN A 380 19.82 1.96 -20.02
CA ASN A 380 19.17 1.46 -21.23
C ASN A 380 17.84 2.18 -21.54
N PRO A 381 17.87 3.34 -22.22
CA PRO A 381 16.65 4.08 -22.54
C PRO A 381 15.62 3.30 -23.39
N GLU A 382 16.10 2.38 -24.25
CA GLU A 382 15.22 1.52 -25.06
C GLU A 382 14.44 0.53 -24.18
N GLU A 383 15.07 -0.01 -23.15
CA GLU A 383 14.40 -0.92 -22.21
C GLU A 383 13.39 -0.17 -21.35
N LEU A 384 13.74 1.04 -20.89
CA LEU A 384 12.79 1.91 -20.18
C LEU A 384 11.57 2.24 -21.06
N ALA A 385 11.77 2.50 -22.36
CA ALA A 385 10.67 2.74 -23.29
C ALA A 385 9.74 1.53 -23.39
N LYS A 386 10.29 0.31 -23.52
CA LYS A 386 9.49 -0.93 -23.54
C LYS A 386 8.70 -1.14 -22.24
N VAL A 387 9.31 -0.89 -21.08
CA VAL A 387 8.63 -0.97 -19.77
C VAL A 387 7.44 0.00 -19.70
N LYS A 388 7.60 1.22 -20.23
CA LYS A 388 6.51 2.20 -20.30
C LYS A 388 5.39 1.78 -21.26
N GLU A 389 5.73 1.23 -22.41
CA GLU A 389 4.76 0.71 -23.38
C GLU A 389 3.98 -0.47 -22.81
N ASP A 390 4.66 -1.41 -22.16
CA ASP A 390 4.05 -2.56 -21.48
C ASP A 390 3.06 -2.10 -20.38
N HIS A 391 3.50 -1.17 -19.53
CA HIS A 391 2.64 -0.59 -18.51
C HIS A 391 1.40 0.10 -19.11
N ALA A 392 1.58 0.94 -20.13
CA ALA A 392 0.47 1.65 -20.77
C ALA A 392 -0.56 0.66 -21.34
N TRP A 393 -0.10 -0.42 -21.96
CA TRP A 393 -0.98 -1.48 -22.46
C TRP A 393 -1.80 -2.12 -21.32
N HIS A 394 -1.17 -2.45 -20.20
CA HIS A 394 -1.85 -3.07 -19.06
C HIS A 394 -2.81 -2.12 -18.34
N VAL A 395 -2.54 -0.81 -18.33
CA VAL A 395 -3.49 0.21 -17.84
C VAL A 395 -4.76 0.23 -18.69
N GLU A 396 -4.62 0.17 -20.02
CA GLU A 396 -5.77 0.20 -20.93
C GLU A 396 -6.61 -1.09 -20.90
N HIS A 397 -5.97 -2.25 -20.59
CA HIS A 397 -6.61 -3.58 -20.69
C HIS A 397 -6.91 -4.21 -19.31
N GLN A 398 -7.04 -3.43 -18.24
CA GLN A 398 -7.27 -3.93 -16.88
C GLN A 398 -8.52 -4.83 -16.73
N LYS A 399 -9.57 -4.60 -17.54
CA LYS A 399 -10.81 -5.37 -17.49
C LYS A 399 -10.75 -6.70 -18.23
N GLU A 400 -9.81 -6.87 -19.15
CA GLU A 400 -9.68 -8.07 -19.98
C GLU A 400 -8.80 -9.14 -19.31
N ASN A 401 -8.10 -8.74 -18.27
CA ASN A 401 -7.20 -9.53 -17.45
C ASN A 401 -7.82 -9.76 -16.06
#